data_b3ee22a66ad357703f3b59cfa6b1c5cb
#
_entry.id   b3ee22a66ad357703f3b59cfa6b1c5cb
#
_cell.length_a   1.000
_cell.length_b   1.000
_cell.length_c   1.000
_cell.angle_alpha   90.00
_cell.angle_beta   90.00
_cell.angle_gamma   90.00
#
_symmetry.space_group_name_H-M   'P 1'
#
loop_
_entity.id
_entity.type
_entity.pdbx_description
1 polymer ?
#
loop_
_entity_poly.entity_id
_entity_poly.type
_entity_poly.pdbx_seq_one_letter_code
_entity_poly.pdbx_strand_id
1 'polypeptide(L)'
;MSQWNAVKKTWKMAESLRRQRGGLAMRYFLDAIGCGYRHGASPENYLVLRFYELKDAERYQYLTSGRSSKADRELNRRLPKEDARIMAQKHLFYRQFEGLVKREYRYVPDTEPADFEAFLKGHECIICKPSRGIMGHGIR
;
A
#
# COMPACT_ATOMS: atom_id res chain seq x y z
N MET A 1 -8.27 -2.06 -11.25
CA MET A 1 -7.40 -3.04 -11.97
C MET A 1 -8.31 -4.14 -12.50
N SER A 2 -8.28 -4.47 -13.81
CA SER A 2 -9.19 -5.50 -14.33
C SER A 2 -8.81 -6.88 -13.78
N GLN A 3 -9.80 -7.75 -13.55
CA GLN A 3 -9.60 -9.13 -13.07
C GLN A 3 -8.62 -9.90 -13.97
N TRP A 4 -8.64 -9.61 -15.28
CA TRP A 4 -7.74 -10.19 -16.26
C TRP A 4 -6.24 -9.88 -16.01
N ASN A 5 -5.94 -8.67 -15.55
CA ASN A 5 -4.57 -8.29 -15.19
C ASN A 5 -4.07 -9.04 -13.95
N ALA A 6 -4.96 -9.28 -12.98
CA ALA A 6 -4.62 -10.07 -11.79
C ALA A 6 -4.30 -11.52 -12.16
N VAL A 7 -5.09 -12.15 -13.04
CA VAL A 7 -4.86 -13.52 -13.51
C VAL A 7 -3.51 -13.62 -14.26
N LYS A 8 -3.24 -12.70 -15.19
CA LYS A 8 -1.95 -12.66 -15.91
C LYS A 8 -0.76 -12.52 -14.97
N LYS A 9 -0.88 -11.67 -13.95
CA LYS A 9 0.17 -11.45 -12.95
C LYS A 9 0.43 -12.72 -12.14
N THR A 10 -0.64 -13.38 -11.68
CA THR A 10 -0.53 -14.66 -10.95
C THR A 10 0.09 -15.75 -11.82
N TRP A 11 -0.24 -15.82 -13.09
CA TRP A 11 0.38 -16.78 -14.00
C TRP A 11 1.88 -16.55 -14.20
N LYS A 12 2.29 -15.28 -14.47
CA LYS A 12 3.73 -14.93 -14.57
C LYS A 12 4.51 -15.29 -13.31
N MET A 13 3.92 -15.05 -12.15
CA MET A 13 4.50 -15.45 -10.86
C MET A 13 4.68 -16.98 -10.79
N ALA A 14 3.66 -17.74 -11.14
CA ALA A 14 3.70 -19.22 -11.11
C ALA A 14 4.77 -19.77 -12.06
N GLU A 15 4.93 -19.19 -13.25
CA GLU A 15 6.01 -19.54 -14.18
C GLU A 15 7.40 -19.22 -13.60
N SER A 16 7.56 -18.09 -12.92
CA SER A 16 8.81 -17.71 -12.26
C SER A 16 9.17 -18.73 -11.17
N LEU A 17 8.21 -19.10 -10.32
CA LEU A 17 8.41 -20.13 -9.30
C LEU A 17 8.78 -21.48 -9.90
N ARG A 18 8.12 -21.89 -10.98
CA ARG A 18 8.49 -23.11 -11.69
C ARG A 18 9.95 -23.11 -12.15
N ARG A 19 10.43 -21.98 -12.69
CA ARG A 19 11.83 -21.84 -13.15
C ARG A 19 12.82 -21.91 -12.00
N GLN A 20 12.47 -21.36 -10.84
CA GLN A 20 13.37 -21.28 -9.67
C GLN A 20 13.37 -22.55 -8.82
N ARG A 21 12.24 -23.22 -8.70
CA ARG A 21 12.01 -24.31 -7.75
C ARG A 21 11.68 -25.65 -8.42
N GLY A 22 11.41 -25.63 -9.72
CA GLY A 22 10.89 -26.81 -10.43
C GLY A 22 9.40 -27.03 -10.23
N GLY A 23 8.91 -28.17 -10.61
CA GLY A 23 7.49 -28.53 -10.52
C GLY A 23 6.63 -27.97 -11.66
N LEU A 24 5.32 -27.92 -11.46
CA LEU A 24 4.37 -27.47 -12.47
C LEU A 24 3.89 -26.05 -12.16
N ALA A 25 3.99 -25.15 -13.15
CA ALA A 25 3.45 -23.78 -13.02
C ALA A 25 1.96 -23.76 -12.63
N MET A 26 1.18 -24.69 -13.19
CA MET A 26 -0.24 -24.83 -12.88
C MET A 26 -0.51 -25.10 -11.40
N ARG A 27 0.34 -25.89 -10.73
CA ARG A 27 0.23 -26.15 -9.28
C ARG A 27 0.38 -24.84 -8.48
N TYR A 28 1.44 -24.07 -8.76
CA TYR A 28 1.64 -22.78 -8.10
C TYR A 28 0.53 -21.78 -8.40
N PHE A 29 0.04 -21.79 -9.64
CA PHE A 29 -1.07 -20.92 -10.05
C PHE A 29 -2.36 -21.22 -9.27
N LEU A 30 -2.79 -22.49 -9.25
CA LEU A 30 -4.01 -22.91 -8.56
C LEU A 30 -3.90 -22.71 -7.03
N ASP A 31 -2.74 -23.01 -6.45
CA ASP A 31 -2.49 -22.79 -5.03
C ASP A 31 -2.52 -21.29 -4.69
N ALA A 32 -1.93 -20.42 -5.51
CA ALA A 32 -1.99 -18.98 -5.31
C ALA A 32 -3.42 -18.42 -5.41
N ILE A 33 -4.21 -18.90 -6.36
CA ILE A 33 -5.64 -18.56 -6.45
C ILE A 33 -6.39 -19.01 -5.21
N GLY A 34 -6.17 -20.25 -4.76
CA GLY A 34 -6.74 -20.79 -3.51
C GLY A 34 -6.34 -19.98 -2.28
N CYS A 35 -5.09 -19.54 -2.19
CA CYS A 35 -4.60 -18.64 -1.14
C CYS A 35 -5.27 -17.26 -1.19
N GLY A 36 -5.47 -16.72 -2.38
CA GLY A 36 -6.22 -15.47 -2.56
C GLY A 36 -7.62 -15.56 -1.97
N TYR A 37 -8.31 -16.65 -2.26
CA TYR A 37 -9.68 -16.87 -1.80
C TYR A 37 -9.74 -17.15 -0.28
N ARG A 38 -8.93 -18.10 0.22
CA ARG A 38 -9.01 -18.55 1.63
C ARG A 38 -8.31 -17.63 2.62
N HIS A 39 -7.18 -17.06 2.23
CA HIS A 39 -6.32 -16.27 3.12
C HIS A 39 -6.28 -14.78 2.75
N GLY A 40 -6.96 -14.34 1.68
CA GLY A 40 -6.88 -12.97 1.19
C GLY A 40 -5.46 -12.58 0.74
N ALA A 41 -4.67 -13.55 0.28
CA ALA A 41 -3.30 -13.33 -0.15
C ALA A 41 -3.26 -12.80 -1.59
N SER A 42 -2.59 -11.67 -1.81
CA SER A 42 -2.25 -11.23 -3.16
C SER A 42 -1.13 -12.11 -3.74
N PRO A 43 -0.89 -12.08 -5.07
CA PRO A 43 0.26 -12.78 -5.66
C PRO A 43 1.59 -12.37 -5.04
N GLU A 44 1.75 -11.11 -4.62
CA GLU A 44 2.91 -10.62 -3.90
C GLU A 44 3.03 -11.25 -2.51
N ASN A 45 1.91 -11.33 -1.75
CA ASN A 45 1.91 -12.01 -0.46
C ASN A 45 2.31 -13.49 -0.61
N TYR A 46 1.80 -14.16 -1.64
CA TYR A 46 2.12 -15.55 -1.93
C TYR A 46 3.62 -15.76 -2.13
N LEU A 47 4.29 -14.84 -2.85
CA LEU A 47 5.75 -14.87 -3.05
C LEU A 47 6.53 -14.50 -1.78
N VAL A 48 6.25 -13.33 -1.22
CA VAL A 48 7.05 -12.75 -0.12
C VAL A 48 6.95 -13.59 1.13
N LEU A 49 5.75 -14.10 1.45
CA LEU A 49 5.51 -14.96 2.60
C LEU A 49 5.81 -16.44 2.32
N ARG A 50 6.30 -16.76 1.12
CA ARG A 50 6.66 -18.11 0.68
C ARG A 50 5.53 -19.13 0.89
N PHE A 51 4.29 -18.75 0.63
CA PHE A 51 3.10 -19.58 0.85
C PHE A 51 3.16 -20.91 0.11
N TYR A 52 3.90 -20.99 -0.99
CA TYR A 52 4.14 -22.21 -1.75
C TYR A 52 4.94 -23.29 -0.97
N GLU A 53 5.54 -22.94 0.16
CA GLU A 53 6.27 -23.86 1.05
C GLU A 53 5.48 -24.20 2.32
N LEU A 54 4.43 -23.44 2.64
CA LEU A 54 3.68 -23.55 3.88
C LEU A 54 2.44 -24.43 3.72
N LYS A 55 2.11 -25.17 4.78
CA LYS A 55 0.82 -25.85 4.91
C LYS A 55 -0.29 -24.84 5.13
N ASP A 56 -1.53 -25.22 4.80
CA ASP A 56 -2.68 -24.32 4.88
C ASP A 56 -2.87 -23.73 6.29
N ALA A 57 -2.69 -24.54 7.33
CA ALA A 57 -2.79 -24.10 8.73
C ALA A 57 -1.74 -23.04 9.12
N GLU A 58 -0.51 -23.15 8.58
CA GLU A 58 0.56 -22.19 8.85
C GLU A 58 0.30 -20.84 8.19
N ARG A 59 -0.34 -20.83 7.01
CA ARG A 59 -0.71 -19.62 6.28
C ARG A 59 -1.68 -18.73 7.06
N TYR A 60 -2.46 -19.29 7.99
CA TYR A 60 -3.35 -18.52 8.87
C TYR A 60 -2.63 -17.61 9.86
N GLN A 61 -1.37 -17.86 10.15
CA GLN A 61 -0.56 -17.05 11.07
C GLN A 61 -0.11 -15.72 10.46
N TYR A 62 -0.26 -15.54 9.14
CA TYR A 62 0.22 -14.36 8.43
C TYR A 62 -0.89 -13.33 8.20
N LEU A 63 -0.55 -12.06 8.37
CA LEU A 63 -1.41 -10.94 8.01
C LEU A 63 -1.23 -10.63 6.52
N THR A 64 -2.14 -11.13 5.70
CA THR A 64 -2.17 -10.87 4.27
C THR A 64 -2.84 -9.53 3.95
N SER A 65 -2.64 -9.00 2.73
CA SER A 65 -3.24 -7.73 2.29
C SER A 65 -4.77 -7.72 2.38
N GLY A 66 -5.45 -8.83 2.05
CA GLY A 66 -6.89 -8.94 2.18
C GLY A 66 -7.37 -8.97 3.63
N ARG A 67 -6.64 -9.64 4.52
CA ARG A 67 -6.93 -9.66 5.96
C ARG A 67 -6.70 -8.30 6.60
N SER A 68 -5.58 -7.64 6.28
CA SER A 68 -5.32 -6.27 6.71
C SER A 68 -6.43 -5.33 6.27
N SER A 69 -6.80 -5.35 4.99
CA SER A 69 -7.89 -4.51 4.48
C SER A 69 -9.25 -4.81 5.12
N LYS A 70 -9.50 -6.05 5.52
CA LYS A 70 -10.73 -6.40 6.27
C LYS A 70 -10.68 -5.84 7.69
N ALA A 71 -9.55 -6.02 8.38
CA ALA A 71 -9.33 -5.47 9.72
C ALA A 71 -9.44 -3.94 9.71
N ASP A 72 -8.78 -3.26 8.76
CA ASP A 72 -8.85 -1.81 8.60
C ASP A 72 -10.29 -1.33 8.40
N ARG A 73 -11.07 -2.01 7.56
CA ARG A 73 -12.48 -1.64 7.35
C ARG A 73 -13.31 -1.83 8.62
N GLU A 74 -13.07 -2.89 9.38
CA GLU A 74 -13.81 -3.14 10.63
C GLU A 74 -13.45 -2.14 11.71
N LEU A 75 -12.15 -1.86 11.90
CA LEU A 75 -11.67 -0.86 12.84
C LEU A 75 -12.18 0.55 12.50
N ASN A 76 -12.16 0.90 11.22
CA ASN A 76 -12.54 2.23 10.75
C ASN A 76 -14.05 2.35 10.41
N ARG A 77 -14.85 1.31 10.62
CA ARG A 77 -16.27 1.31 10.26
C ARG A 77 -17.06 2.43 10.92
N ARG A 78 -16.68 2.80 12.14
CA ARG A 78 -17.33 3.85 12.94
C ARG A 78 -16.60 5.19 12.87
N LEU A 79 -15.50 5.27 12.13
CA LEU A 79 -14.72 6.50 12.00
C LEU A 79 -15.54 7.54 11.23
N PRO A 80 -15.74 8.76 11.76
CA PRO A 80 -16.36 9.86 11.03
C PRO A 80 -15.65 10.11 9.70
N LYS A 81 -16.42 10.46 8.66
CA LYS A 81 -15.85 10.71 7.32
C LYS A 81 -14.78 11.79 7.31
N GLU A 82 -14.93 12.79 8.17
CA GLU A 82 -13.95 13.88 8.30
C GLU A 82 -12.63 13.38 8.88
N ASP A 83 -12.66 12.55 9.92
CA ASP A 83 -11.46 11.97 10.50
C ASP A 83 -10.75 11.06 9.50
N ALA A 84 -11.50 10.26 8.75
CA ALA A 84 -10.95 9.45 7.66
C ALA A 84 -10.30 10.32 6.57
N ARG A 85 -10.88 11.49 6.25
CA ARG A 85 -10.34 12.46 5.30
C ARG A 85 -9.05 13.09 5.82
N ILE A 86 -8.99 13.46 7.10
CA ILE A 86 -7.79 14.00 7.75
C ILE A 86 -6.65 12.97 7.65
N MET A 87 -6.92 11.72 7.98
CA MET A 87 -5.91 10.65 7.92
C MET A 87 -5.46 10.32 6.48
N ALA A 88 -6.33 10.50 5.49
CA ALA A 88 -6.03 10.19 4.08
C ALA A 88 -5.27 11.31 3.35
N GLN A 89 -5.26 12.54 3.85
CA GLN A 89 -4.68 13.72 3.20
C GLN A 89 -3.58 14.34 4.06
N LYS A 90 -2.34 14.30 3.58
CA LYS A 90 -1.15 14.75 4.33
C LYS A 90 -1.24 16.18 4.83
N HIS A 91 -1.78 17.12 4.02
CA HIS A 91 -1.90 18.52 4.43
C HIS A 91 -2.92 18.70 5.57
N LEU A 92 -4.05 17.98 5.53
CA LEU A 92 -5.03 18.00 6.62
C LEU A 92 -4.47 17.36 7.89
N PHE A 93 -3.75 16.26 7.74
CA PHE A 93 -3.05 15.60 8.85
C PHE A 93 -2.05 16.56 9.50
N TYR A 94 -1.21 17.23 8.71
CA TYR A 94 -0.23 18.18 9.24
C TYR A 94 -0.89 19.36 9.93
N ARG A 95 -1.99 19.89 9.39
CA ARG A 95 -2.76 20.98 10.02
C ARG A 95 -3.37 20.53 11.36
N GLN A 96 -3.98 19.34 11.39
CA GLN A 96 -4.61 18.81 12.60
C GLN A 96 -3.61 18.51 13.71
N PHE A 97 -2.41 18.08 13.36
CA PHE A 97 -1.37 17.66 14.28
C PHE A 97 -0.16 18.60 14.27
N GLU A 98 -0.38 19.89 14.03
CA GLU A 98 0.68 20.89 13.88
C GLU A 98 1.64 20.91 15.08
N GLY A 99 1.14 20.80 16.30
CA GLY A 99 1.95 20.72 17.52
C GLY A 99 2.87 19.50 17.62
N LEU A 100 2.60 18.44 16.84
CA LEU A 100 3.38 17.21 16.81
C LEU A 100 4.32 17.16 15.58
N VAL A 101 3.98 17.87 14.51
CA VAL A 101 4.75 17.91 13.26
C VAL A 101 5.79 19.03 13.37
N LYS A 102 7.01 18.70 13.77
CA LYS A 102 8.10 19.67 13.98
C LYS A 102 8.81 20.17 12.71
N ARG A 103 8.41 19.69 11.53
CA ARG A 103 8.99 20.13 10.25
C ARG A 103 8.15 21.22 9.62
N GLU A 104 8.78 22.17 8.98
CA GLU A 104 8.07 23.13 8.15
C GLU A 104 7.48 22.46 6.91
N TYR A 105 6.31 22.90 6.52
CA TYR A 105 5.65 22.44 5.29
C TYR A 105 4.82 23.55 4.68
N ARG A 106 4.57 23.46 3.40
CA ARG A 106 3.62 24.32 2.67
C ARG A 106 2.69 23.45 1.84
N TYR A 107 1.41 23.78 1.86
CA TYR A 107 0.42 23.17 0.98
C TYR A 107 0.21 24.11 -0.20
N VAL A 108 0.84 23.82 -1.32
CA VAL A 108 0.95 24.70 -2.48
C VAL A 108 -0.38 25.32 -2.93
N PRO A 109 -1.51 24.58 -3.00
CA PRO A 109 -2.80 25.16 -3.38
C PRO A 109 -3.32 26.27 -2.47
N ASP A 110 -2.90 26.32 -1.20
CA ASP A 110 -3.34 27.30 -0.20
C ASP A 110 -2.21 28.34 0.12
N THR A 111 -1.09 28.29 -0.61
CA THR A 111 0.07 29.15 -0.34
C THR A 111 0.21 30.21 -1.44
N GLU A 112 0.30 31.46 -1.06
CA GLU A 112 0.56 32.55 -1.99
C GLU A 112 1.94 32.40 -2.64
N PRO A 113 2.11 32.78 -3.93
CA PRO A 113 3.36 32.61 -4.66
C PRO A 113 4.58 33.23 -3.95
N ALA A 114 4.44 34.42 -3.38
CA ALA A 114 5.52 35.13 -2.66
C ALA A 114 5.96 34.35 -1.41
N ASP A 115 5.01 33.78 -0.65
CA ASP A 115 5.29 33.00 0.54
C ASP A 115 5.96 31.66 0.17
N PHE A 116 5.56 31.08 -0.96
CA PHE A 116 6.19 29.88 -1.47
C PHE A 116 7.63 30.13 -1.93
N GLU A 117 7.89 31.23 -2.62
CA GLU A 117 9.25 31.62 -2.98
C GLU A 117 10.14 31.89 -1.76
N ALA A 118 9.60 32.58 -0.74
CA ALA A 118 10.34 32.80 0.51
C ALA A 118 10.67 31.48 1.21
N PHE A 119 9.72 30.54 1.24
CA PHE A 119 9.94 29.19 1.76
C PHE A 119 11.04 28.45 1.00
N LEU A 120 11.04 28.51 -0.34
CA LEU A 120 12.08 27.88 -1.17
C LEU A 120 13.46 28.45 -0.89
N LYS A 121 13.59 29.78 -0.74
CA LYS A 121 14.86 30.45 -0.45
C LYS A 121 15.40 30.10 0.95
N GLY A 122 14.54 29.76 1.87
CA GLY A 122 14.94 29.39 3.24
C GLY A 122 15.44 27.93 3.40
N HIS A 123 15.39 27.12 2.33
CA HIS A 123 15.72 25.69 2.42
C HIS A 123 16.65 25.27 1.29
N GLU A 124 17.76 24.60 1.62
CA GLU A 124 18.68 24.03 0.63
C GLU A 124 18.05 22.86 -0.16
N CYS A 125 17.15 22.11 0.47
CA CYS A 125 16.50 20.96 -0.12
C CYS A 125 15.05 20.85 0.38
N ILE A 126 14.14 20.60 -0.53
CA ILE A 126 12.73 20.35 -0.23
C ILE A 126 12.26 19.01 -0.79
N ILE A 127 11.27 18.44 -0.18
CA ILE A 127 10.63 17.21 -0.67
C ILE A 127 9.19 17.51 -1.07
N CYS A 128 8.89 17.39 -2.36
CA CYS A 128 7.53 17.51 -2.86
C CYS A 128 6.79 16.18 -2.74
N LYS A 129 5.60 16.21 -2.16
CA LYS A 129 4.77 15.02 -1.97
C LYS A 129 3.34 15.29 -2.41
N PRO A 130 2.69 14.38 -3.15
CA PRO A 130 1.26 14.51 -3.41
C PRO A 130 0.49 14.46 -2.09
N SER A 131 -0.58 15.25 -1.97
CA SER A 131 -1.42 15.28 -0.77
C SER A 131 -2.02 13.92 -0.45
N ARG A 132 -2.38 13.17 -1.49
CA ARG A 132 -2.83 11.77 -1.40
C ARG A 132 -1.79 10.86 -2.04
N GLY A 133 -1.69 9.64 -1.56
CA GLY A 133 -0.77 8.64 -2.09
C GLY A 133 0.05 7.96 -0.99
N ILE A 134 0.50 6.77 -1.31
CA ILE A 134 1.26 5.87 -0.43
C ILE A 134 2.50 5.35 -1.17
N MET A 135 3.39 4.69 -0.44
CA MET A 135 4.57 3.99 -0.99
C MET A 135 5.54 4.87 -1.80
N GLY A 136 5.60 6.16 -1.52
CA GLY A 136 6.54 7.05 -2.19
C GLY A 136 6.18 7.44 -3.62
N HIS A 137 5.03 7.02 -4.14
CA HIS A 137 4.59 7.41 -5.49
C HIS A 137 4.44 8.92 -5.62
N GLY A 138 5.07 9.52 -6.65
CA GLY A 138 5.01 10.95 -6.95
C GLY A 138 5.82 11.85 -6.00
N ILE A 139 6.74 11.31 -5.19
CA ILE A 139 7.72 12.10 -4.43
C ILE A 139 8.81 12.60 -5.40
N ARG A 140 9.13 13.87 -5.30
CA ARG A 140 10.18 14.54 -6.06
C ARG A 140 11.04 15.39 -5.13
#